data_7fb112a0b536d325ceb0b6f60298ce6d
#
_entry.id   7fb112a0b536d325ceb0b6f60298ce6d
#
_cell.length_a   1.000
_cell.length_b   1.000
_cell.length_c   1.000
_cell.angle_alpha   90.00
_cell.angle_beta   90.00
_cell.angle_gamma   90.00
#
_symmetry.space_group_name_H-M   'P 1'
#
loop_
_entity.id
_entity.type
_entity.pdbx_description
1 polymer ?
#
loop_
_entity_poly.entity_id
_entity_poly.type
_entity_poly.pdbx_seq_one_letter_code
_entity_poly.pdbx_strand_id
1 'polypeptide(L)'
;MTMDARKQRILEAIVAIYSTGGEPVGSGLLASHFDMALSSATLRNEMAALTKLGLLEQPHTSAGRVPSPKGYRYYLDHLLEAPAAIALSAADQIGRAHV
;
A
#
# COMPACT_ATOMS: atom_id res chain seq x y z
N MET A 1 5.91 -16.39 -7.76
CA MET A 1 5.20 -15.16 -8.12
C MET A 1 5.99 -13.96 -7.64
N THR A 2 6.15 -12.99 -8.49
CA THR A 2 6.99 -11.84 -8.18
C THR A 2 6.14 -10.59 -8.04
N MET A 3 6.70 -9.62 -7.32
CA MET A 3 6.09 -8.30 -7.20
C MET A 3 6.44 -7.49 -8.44
N ASP A 4 5.43 -7.07 -9.18
CA ASP A 4 5.64 -6.17 -10.30
C ASP A 4 5.24 -4.76 -9.88
N ALA A 5 5.44 -3.79 -10.78
CA ALA A 5 5.19 -2.38 -10.46
C ALA A 5 3.73 -2.15 -10.06
N ARG A 6 2.80 -2.83 -10.72
CA ARG A 6 1.39 -2.66 -10.40
C ARG A 6 1.07 -3.14 -8.98
N LYS A 7 1.57 -4.33 -8.62
CA LYS A 7 1.34 -4.86 -7.27
C LYS A 7 1.97 -3.98 -6.22
N GLN A 8 3.15 -3.45 -6.50
CA GLN A 8 3.81 -2.54 -5.55
C GLN A 8 2.99 -1.28 -5.32
N ARG A 9 2.45 -0.69 -6.40
CA ARG A 9 1.64 0.51 -6.28
C ARG A 9 0.34 0.24 -5.54
N ILE A 10 -0.26 -0.93 -5.76
CA ILE A 10 -1.49 -1.29 -5.09
C ILE A 10 -1.23 -1.52 -3.60
N LEU A 11 -0.16 -2.22 -3.25
CA LEU A 11 0.19 -2.41 -1.85
C LEU A 11 0.44 -1.07 -1.16
N GLU A 12 1.18 -0.19 -1.82
CA GLU A 12 1.47 1.14 -1.29
C GLU A 12 0.18 1.91 -1.03
N ALA A 13 -0.76 1.87 -1.98
CA ALA A 13 -2.03 2.56 -1.81
C ALA A 13 -2.84 1.98 -0.66
N ILE A 14 -2.85 0.66 -0.52
CA ILE A 14 -3.58 0.03 0.57
C ILE A 14 -3.00 0.43 1.92
N VAL A 15 -1.68 0.45 2.03
CA VAL A 15 -1.03 0.89 3.28
C VAL A 15 -1.41 2.33 3.59
N ALA A 16 -1.39 3.21 2.58
CA ALA A 16 -1.71 4.62 2.79
C ALA A 16 -3.16 4.80 3.24
N ILE A 17 -4.09 4.13 2.56
CA ILE A 17 -5.51 4.26 2.88
C ILE A 17 -5.79 3.67 4.26
N TYR A 18 -5.25 2.50 4.53
CA TYR A 18 -5.47 1.85 5.82
C TYR A 18 -4.88 2.67 6.96
N SER A 19 -3.71 3.26 6.75
CA SER A 19 -3.07 4.07 7.80
C SER A 19 -3.89 5.30 8.15
N THR A 20 -4.64 5.81 7.19
CA THR A 20 -5.48 6.99 7.41
C THR A 20 -6.82 6.62 8.05
N GLY A 21 -7.47 5.58 7.53
CA GLY A 21 -8.83 5.25 7.94
C GLY A 21 -8.95 4.15 8.96
N GLY A 22 -7.97 3.25 9.03
CA GLY A 22 -7.99 2.16 9.99
C GLY A 22 -8.98 1.06 9.65
N GLU A 23 -9.52 1.05 8.45
CA GLU A 23 -10.51 0.06 8.04
C GLU A 23 -10.03 -0.71 6.82
N PRO A 24 -10.48 -1.96 6.67
CA PRO A 24 -10.08 -2.75 5.50
C PRO A 24 -10.42 -2.05 4.20
N VAL A 25 -9.55 -2.21 3.23
CA VAL A 25 -9.65 -1.51 1.94
C VAL A 25 -10.27 -2.44 0.92
N GLY A 26 -11.42 -2.05 0.38
CA GLY A 26 -12.10 -2.80 -0.67
C GLY A 26 -11.67 -2.33 -2.05
N SER A 27 -12.01 -3.15 -3.06
CA SER A 27 -11.62 -2.83 -4.45
C SER A 27 -12.28 -1.55 -4.95
N GLY A 28 -13.49 -1.24 -4.49
CA GLY A 28 -14.16 -0.01 -4.91
C GLY A 28 -13.45 1.24 -4.39
N LEU A 29 -13.08 1.22 -3.11
CA LEU A 29 -12.36 2.34 -2.53
C LEU A 29 -11.00 2.49 -3.19
N LEU A 30 -10.34 1.37 -3.45
CA LEU A 30 -9.04 1.39 -4.09
C LEU A 30 -9.15 1.92 -5.52
N ALA A 31 -10.20 1.55 -6.24
CA ALA A 31 -10.42 2.08 -7.59
C ALA A 31 -10.57 3.58 -7.58
N SER A 32 -11.29 4.11 -6.59
CA SER A 32 -11.42 5.56 -6.43
C SER A 32 -10.07 6.22 -6.18
N HIS A 33 -9.23 5.57 -5.39
CA HIS A 33 -7.89 6.09 -5.09
C HIS A 33 -7.07 6.27 -6.37
N PHE A 34 -7.28 5.39 -7.34
CA PHE A 34 -6.56 5.44 -8.62
C PHE A 34 -7.36 6.19 -9.70
N ASP A 35 -8.37 6.97 -9.31
CA ASP A 35 -9.20 7.72 -10.25
C ASP A 35 -9.80 6.82 -11.31
N MET A 36 -10.14 5.58 -10.92
CA MET A 36 -10.76 4.60 -11.82
C MET A 36 -9.88 4.18 -12.98
N ALA A 37 -8.58 4.47 -12.90
CA ALA A 37 -7.64 4.05 -13.94
C ALA A 37 -7.51 2.54 -14.00
N LEU A 38 -7.78 1.85 -12.88
CA LEU A 38 -7.79 0.39 -12.81
C LEU A 38 -9.20 -0.03 -12.41
N SER A 39 -9.71 -1.06 -13.07
CA SER A 39 -11.06 -1.54 -12.76
C SER A 39 -11.09 -2.26 -11.42
N SER A 40 -12.27 -2.31 -10.81
CA SER A 40 -12.44 -3.06 -9.56
C SER A 40 -12.07 -4.53 -9.74
N ALA A 41 -12.37 -5.10 -10.91
CA ALA A 41 -12.05 -6.50 -11.17
C ALA A 41 -10.54 -6.71 -11.21
N THR A 42 -9.80 -5.81 -11.87
CA THR A 42 -8.35 -5.89 -11.91
C THR A 42 -7.77 -5.75 -10.51
N LEU A 43 -8.27 -4.79 -9.76
CA LEU A 43 -7.78 -4.56 -8.39
C LEU A 43 -8.08 -5.75 -7.50
N ARG A 44 -9.25 -6.36 -7.65
CA ARG A 44 -9.61 -7.54 -6.86
C ARG A 44 -8.66 -8.69 -7.14
N ASN A 45 -8.30 -8.88 -8.42
CA ASN A 45 -7.36 -9.93 -8.80
C ASN A 45 -5.98 -9.68 -8.22
N GLU A 46 -5.52 -8.43 -8.27
CA GLU A 46 -4.21 -8.10 -7.73
C GLU A 46 -4.19 -8.21 -6.20
N MET A 47 -5.29 -7.81 -5.56
CA MET A 47 -5.39 -7.95 -4.11
C MET A 47 -5.37 -9.42 -3.70
N ALA A 48 -6.01 -10.29 -4.48
CA ALA A 48 -5.96 -11.73 -4.22
C ALA A 48 -4.54 -12.26 -4.35
N ALA A 49 -3.81 -11.80 -5.36
CA ALA A 49 -2.43 -12.20 -5.55
C ALA A 49 -1.54 -11.74 -4.40
N LEU A 50 -1.74 -10.50 -3.95
CA LEU A 50 -0.98 -9.98 -2.82
C LEU A 50 -1.29 -10.74 -1.53
N THR A 51 -2.54 -11.16 -1.36
CA THR A 51 -2.93 -11.96 -0.22
C THR A 51 -2.22 -13.33 -0.26
N LYS A 52 -2.12 -13.93 -1.44
CA LYS A 52 -1.41 -15.19 -1.60
C LYS A 52 0.07 -15.05 -1.28
N LEU A 53 0.66 -13.90 -1.60
CA LEU A 53 2.05 -13.63 -1.28
C LEU A 53 2.26 -13.37 0.21
N GLY A 54 1.18 -13.26 0.98
CA GLY A 54 1.27 -12.99 2.40
C GLY A 54 1.44 -11.52 2.74
N LEU A 55 1.26 -10.63 1.76
CA LEU A 55 1.46 -9.20 1.96
C LEU A 55 0.17 -8.50 2.39
N LEU A 56 -0.97 -9.12 2.14
CA LEU A 56 -2.27 -8.63 2.60
C LEU A 56 -2.98 -9.72 3.37
N GLU A 57 -3.89 -9.31 4.24
CA GLU A 57 -4.75 -10.22 4.98
C GLU A 57 -6.20 -9.80 4.76
N GLN A 58 -7.09 -10.78 4.76
CA GLN A 58 -8.51 -10.53 4.67
C GLN A 58 -9.15 -10.79 6.04
N PRO A 59 -9.61 -9.74 6.72
CA PRO A 59 -10.35 -9.96 7.96
C PRO A 59 -11.61 -10.78 7.65
N HIS A 60 -11.93 -11.75 8.48
CA HIS A 60 -13.04 -12.65 8.17
C HIS A 60 -14.40 -11.97 8.22
N THR A 61 -14.46 -10.76 8.75
CA THR A 61 -15.71 -10.02 8.82
C THR A 61 -15.85 -8.99 7.69
N SER A 62 -14.93 -9.00 6.72
CA SER A 62 -14.92 -7.98 5.69
C SER A 62 -14.43 -8.56 4.38
N ALA A 63 -14.93 -8.00 3.28
CA ALA A 63 -14.42 -8.32 1.94
C ALA A 63 -13.16 -7.54 1.63
N GLY A 64 -12.81 -6.52 2.43
CA GLY A 64 -11.63 -5.73 2.19
C GLY A 64 -10.36 -6.41 2.66
N ARG A 65 -9.25 -5.73 2.48
CA ARG A 65 -7.92 -6.23 2.84
C ARG A 65 -7.20 -5.24 3.72
N VAL A 66 -6.34 -5.77 4.59
CA VAL A 66 -5.44 -4.94 5.39
C VAL A 66 -4.02 -5.41 5.13
N PRO A 67 -3.02 -4.53 5.31
CA PRO A 67 -1.63 -4.97 5.18
C PRO A 67 -1.29 -5.96 6.29
N SER A 68 -0.60 -7.04 5.92
CA SER A 68 -0.08 -7.96 6.92
C SER A 68 1.21 -7.39 7.50
N PRO A 69 1.72 -7.97 8.62
CA PRO A 69 3.05 -7.54 9.10
C PRO A 69 4.12 -7.66 8.03
N LYS A 70 4.06 -8.72 7.22
CA LYS A 70 4.99 -8.90 6.11
C LYS A 70 4.80 -7.81 5.06
N GLY A 71 3.54 -7.42 4.80
CA GLY A 71 3.24 -6.35 3.85
C GLY A 71 3.78 -5.01 4.31
N TYR A 72 3.63 -4.70 5.58
CA TYR A 72 4.21 -3.47 6.14
C TYR A 72 5.73 -3.49 6.03
N ARG A 73 6.36 -4.63 6.33
CA ARG A 73 7.80 -4.74 6.22
C ARG A 73 8.26 -4.54 4.79
N TYR A 74 7.54 -5.14 3.83
CA TYR A 74 7.87 -4.95 2.44
C TYR A 74 7.74 -3.47 2.04
N TYR A 75 6.68 -2.82 2.50
CA TYR A 75 6.46 -1.41 2.22
C TYR A 75 7.61 -0.57 2.77
N LEU A 76 8.00 -0.80 4.02
CA LEU A 76 9.06 -0.02 4.63
C LEU A 76 10.41 -0.26 3.95
N ASP A 77 10.67 -1.50 3.54
CA ASP A 77 11.97 -1.85 2.99
C ASP A 77 12.11 -1.46 1.52
N HIS A 78 11.01 -1.45 0.77
CA HIS A 78 11.09 -1.34 -0.69
C HIS A 78 10.28 -0.22 -1.29
N LEU A 79 9.20 0.18 -0.66
CA LEU A 79 8.25 1.10 -1.28
C LEU A 79 8.22 2.47 -0.63
N LEU A 80 8.59 2.57 0.64
CA LEU A 80 8.62 3.87 1.31
C LEU A 80 9.79 4.66 0.74
N GLU A 81 9.48 5.82 0.19
CA GLU A 81 10.51 6.70 -0.33
C GLU A 81 11.29 7.22 0.85
N ALA A 82 12.53 6.91 0.81
CA ALA A 82 13.35 7.52 1.85
C ALA A 82 13.35 8.99 1.55
N PRO A 83 13.13 9.55 2.31
CA PRO A 83 13.16 10.87 1.91
C PRO A 83 14.50 11.44 1.95
N ALA A 84 14.79 10.53 1.21
CA ALA A 84 15.70 10.74 1.00
C ALA A 84 15.87 11.63 0.78
N ALA A 85 15.58 11.11 0.80
CA ALA A 85 15.58 11.69 0.70
C ALA A 85 15.18 12.34 1.21
N ILE A 86 15.14 12.19 1.60
CA ILE A 86 14.82 12.87 1.98
C ILE A 86 14.93 13.14 2.71
N ALA A 87 15.32 13.05 2.78
CA ALA A 87 15.46 13.49 3.19
C ALA A 87 15.74 13.93 3.66
N LEU A 88 16.22 13.89 3.64
CA LEU A 88 16.45 14.52 3.81
C LEU A 88 16.34 15.00 4.06
N SER A 89 16.57 14.86 3.83
CA SER A 89 16.47 15.63 3.95
C SER A 89 16.13 15.99 4.65
N ALA A 90 16.35 15.81 4.69
CA ALA A 90 16.13 16.43 5.07
C ALA A 90 16.09 16.62 5.68
N ALA A 91 16.33 16.54 5.72
CA ALA A 91 16.30 17.15 5.94
C ALA A 91 16.15 17.32 6.36
N ASP A 92 16.60 17.04 6.32
CA ASP A 92 16.53 17.68 6.48
C ASP A 92 15.99 17.73 7.00
N GLN A 93 16.10 17.47 7.00
CA GLN A 93 15.89 18.00 7.16
C GLN A 93 15.41 18.10 7.66
N ILE A 94 15.43 18.01 7.62
CA ILE A 94 15.21 18.55 7.77
C ILE A 94 14.76 18.72 8.00
N GLY A 95 14.82 18.40 8.11
CA GLY A 95 14.67 19.03 7.98
C GLY A 95 14.14 19.02 8.41
N ARG A 96 14.37 19.02 8.68
CA ARG A 96 14.16 19.43 8.83
C ARG A 96 13.57 19.46 9.20
N ALA A 97 13.63 19.13 8.58
CA ALA A 97 13.45 19.46 8.62
C ALA A 97 13.00 19.47 9.13
N HIS A 98 13.19 19.47 9.74
CA HIS A 98 13.12 19.81 10.04
C HIS A 98 12.68 19.74 10.21
N VAL A 99 12.70 19.25 9.47
CA VAL A 99 12.74 19.63 9.31
C VAL A 99 12.77 19.74 9.55
#